data_d9b79ed0f07e843c9477778ed2d2f5b2
#
_entry.id   d9b79ed0f07e843c9477778ed2d2f5b2
#
_cell.length_a   1.000
_cell.length_b   1.000
_cell.length_c   1.000
_cell.angle_alpha   90.00
_cell.angle_beta   90.00
_cell.angle_gamma   90.00
#
_symmetry.space_group_name_H-M   'P 1'
#
loop_
_entity.id
_entity.type
_entity.pdbx_description
1 polymer ?
#
loop_
_entity_poly.entity_id
_entity_poly.type
_entity_poly.pdbx_seq_one_letter_code
_entity_poly.pdbx_strand_id
1 'polypeptide(L)'
;MAKLAFVKRVLESTIEAELKRRVEATGGICEKVRAIGRRGFFDRIIILPGPRIIFCEVKRPRGGRVSEHQSGYASHYEALGVPVAIVRNREDIDALLKS
;
A
#
# COMPACT_ATOMS: atom_id res chain seq x y z
N MET A 1 -20.79 4.19 -20.71
CA MET A 1 -19.40 4.58 -20.51
C MET A 1 -19.16 5.32 -19.20
N ALA A 2 -20.18 5.98 -18.66
CA ALA A 2 -20.09 6.60 -17.35
C ALA A 2 -19.70 5.60 -16.25
N LYS A 3 -20.16 4.35 -16.37
CA LYS A 3 -19.83 3.31 -15.41
C LYS A 3 -18.33 3.03 -15.33
N LEU A 4 -17.65 2.98 -16.48
CA LEU A 4 -16.21 2.73 -16.51
C LEU A 4 -15.42 3.86 -15.85
N ALA A 5 -15.80 5.11 -16.14
CA ALA A 5 -15.15 6.26 -15.53
C ALA A 5 -15.36 6.27 -14.00
N PHE A 6 -16.56 5.95 -13.55
CA PHE A 6 -16.88 5.86 -12.13
C PHE A 6 -16.06 4.76 -11.45
N VAL A 7 -16.00 3.57 -12.06
CA VAL A 7 -15.23 2.45 -11.51
C VAL A 7 -13.75 2.82 -11.37
N LYS A 8 -13.17 3.47 -12.38
CA LYS A 8 -11.77 3.90 -12.32
C LYS A 8 -11.51 4.86 -11.16
N ARG A 9 -12.46 5.75 -10.87
CA ARG A 9 -12.28 6.73 -9.80
C ARG A 9 -12.28 6.11 -8.41
N VAL A 10 -13.04 5.05 -8.20
CA VAL A 10 -13.18 4.45 -6.87
C VAL A 10 -12.19 3.31 -6.63
N LEU A 11 -11.44 2.89 -7.64
CA LEU A 11 -10.59 1.69 -7.52
C LEU A 11 -9.52 1.83 -6.44
N GLU A 12 -8.92 3.01 -6.30
CA GLU A 12 -7.89 3.20 -5.27
C GLU A 12 -8.45 3.01 -3.87
N SER A 13 -9.57 3.66 -3.55
CA SER A 13 -10.19 3.51 -2.23
C SER A 13 -10.74 2.11 -2.02
N THR A 14 -11.21 1.46 -3.09
CA THR A 14 -11.66 0.07 -3.02
C THR A 14 -10.51 -0.87 -2.68
N ILE A 15 -9.37 -0.68 -3.33
CA ILE A 15 -8.17 -1.49 -3.06
C ILE A 15 -7.67 -1.23 -1.64
N GLU A 16 -7.68 0.01 -1.19
CA GLU A 16 -7.26 0.35 0.16
C GLU A 16 -8.15 -0.30 1.22
N ALA A 17 -9.47 -0.27 1.00
CA ALA A 17 -10.42 -0.91 1.91
C ALA A 17 -10.23 -2.42 1.94
N GLU A 18 -10.01 -3.04 0.79
CA GLU A 18 -9.77 -4.48 0.72
C GLU A 18 -8.45 -4.87 1.38
N LEU A 19 -7.41 -4.08 1.17
CA LEU A 19 -6.12 -4.30 1.84
C LEU A 19 -6.31 -4.32 3.36
N LYS A 20 -6.97 -3.30 3.90
CA LYS A 20 -7.21 -3.22 5.34
C LYS A 20 -8.01 -4.42 5.83
N ARG A 21 -9.09 -4.76 5.16
CA ARG A 21 -9.93 -5.89 5.53
C ARG A 21 -9.14 -7.20 5.53
N ARG A 22 -8.35 -7.43 4.50
CA ARG A 22 -7.60 -8.67 4.36
C ARG A 22 -6.46 -8.78 5.36
N VAL A 23 -5.79 -7.67 5.65
CA VAL A 23 -4.75 -7.64 6.68
C VAL A 23 -5.37 -7.94 8.04
N GLU A 24 -6.49 -7.29 8.37
CA GLU A 24 -7.16 -7.50 9.65
C GLU A 24 -7.70 -8.93 9.78
N ALA A 25 -8.10 -9.54 8.67
CA ALA A 25 -8.55 -10.94 8.68
C ALA A 25 -7.46 -11.92 9.09
N THR A 26 -6.19 -11.56 8.94
CA THR A 26 -5.06 -12.38 9.40
C THR A 26 -4.77 -12.18 10.89
N GLY A 27 -5.44 -11.25 11.55
CA GLY A 27 -5.10 -10.81 12.89
C GLY A 27 -4.08 -9.68 12.89
N GLY A 28 -3.73 -9.17 11.71
CA GLY A 28 -2.77 -8.09 11.56
C GLY A 28 -3.37 -6.71 11.71
N ILE A 29 -2.53 -5.71 11.52
CA ILE A 29 -2.87 -4.30 11.68
C ILE A 29 -2.50 -3.56 10.39
N CYS A 30 -3.40 -2.71 9.90
CA CYS A 30 -3.16 -1.87 8.74
C CYS A 30 -3.38 -0.41 9.16
N GLU A 31 -2.31 0.24 9.61
CA GLU A 31 -2.39 1.60 10.15
C GLU A 31 -2.13 2.64 9.06
N LYS A 32 -2.94 3.68 9.07
CA LYS A 32 -2.71 4.82 8.20
C LYS A 32 -1.62 5.70 8.81
N VAL A 33 -0.69 6.14 7.97
CA VAL A 33 0.48 6.88 8.44
C VAL A 33 0.56 8.23 7.76
N ARG A 34 0.89 9.24 8.55
CA ARG A 34 1.21 10.56 8.02
C ARG A 34 2.48 11.05 8.71
N ALA A 35 3.55 11.14 7.95
CA ALA A 35 4.82 11.66 8.47
C ALA A 35 4.87 13.16 8.22
N ILE A 36 4.71 13.96 9.26
CA ILE A 36 4.72 15.42 9.18
C ILE A 36 6.12 15.87 8.74
N GLY A 37 6.16 16.75 7.72
CA GLY A 37 7.42 17.25 7.19
C GLY A 37 8.13 16.30 6.25
N ARG A 38 7.57 15.13 5.98
CA ARG A 38 8.15 14.14 5.06
C ARG A 38 7.22 13.92 3.88
N ARG A 39 7.44 14.67 2.85
CA ARG A 39 6.65 14.59 1.64
C ARG A 39 6.88 13.25 0.94
N GLY A 40 5.78 12.59 0.53
CA GLY A 40 5.86 11.35 -0.22
C GLY A 40 6.18 10.12 0.61
N PHE A 41 5.98 10.19 1.92
CA PHE A 41 6.14 9.02 2.78
C PHE A 41 5.01 8.01 2.51
N PHE A 42 5.17 6.80 3.04
CA PHE A 42 4.21 5.70 2.83
C PHE A 42 2.84 6.00 3.43
N ASP A 43 1.78 5.43 2.83
CA ASP A 43 0.41 5.60 3.30
C ASP A 43 0.07 4.74 4.50
N ARG A 44 0.64 3.53 4.54
CA ARG A 44 0.25 2.51 5.52
C ARG A 44 1.47 1.81 6.08
N ILE A 45 1.36 1.45 7.37
CA ILE A 45 2.25 0.46 7.96
C ILE A 45 1.39 -0.77 8.22
N ILE A 46 1.85 -1.90 7.72
CA ILE A 46 1.16 -3.18 7.84
C ILE A 46 1.96 -4.07 8.77
N ILE A 47 1.29 -4.61 9.78
CA ILE A 47 1.89 -5.56 10.70
C ILE A 47 1.13 -6.86 10.57
N LEU A 48 1.82 -7.91 10.16
CA LEU A 48 1.25 -9.24 9.97
C LEU A 48 1.78 -10.18 11.06
N PRO A 49 1.00 -11.23 11.37
CA PRO A 49 1.50 -12.25 12.29
C PRO A 49 2.79 -12.87 11.78
N GLY A 50 3.71 -13.17 12.72
CA GLY A 50 4.95 -13.78 12.35
C GLY A 50 6.21 -13.26 12.99
N PRO A 51 6.40 -12.03 13.55
CA PRO A 51 5.80 -10.78 13.08
C PRO A 51 6.49 -10.26 11.83
N ARG A 52 5.73 -9.61 10.95
CA ARG A 52 6.26 -8.98 9.74
C ARG A 52 5.73 -7.56 9.64
N ILE A 53 6.61 -6.60 9.43
CA ILE A 53 6.25 -5.19 9.29
C ILE A 53 6.57 -4.77 7.86
N ILE A 54 5.58 -4.19 7.17
CA ILE A 54 5.72 -3.78 5.78
C ILE A 54 5.24 -2.34 5.65
N PHE A 55 6.07 -1.49 5.04
CA PHE A 55 5.64 -0.14 4.66
C PHE A 55 4.97 -0.23 3.30
N CYS A 56 3.81 0.40 3.17
CA CYS A 56 2.96 0.19 2.00
C CYS A 56 2.43 1.49 1.44
N GLU A 57 2.44 1.58 0.12
CA GLU A 57 1.84 2.65 -0.64
C GLU A 57 0.71 2.06 -1.48
N VAL A 58 -0.50 2.64 -1.39
CA VAL A 58 -1.64 2.19 -2.19
C VAL A 58 -1.82 3.14 -3.37
N LYS A 59 -1.91 2.58 -4.56
CA LYS A 59 -2.12 3.32 -5.80
C LYS A 59 -3.27 2.71 -6.58
N ARG A 60 -3.95 3.52 -7.37
CA ARG A 60 -4.96 3.00 -8.30
C ARG A 60 -4.28 2.15 -9.39
N PRO A 61 -5.00 1.17 -9.95
CA PRO A 61 -4.42 0.26 -10.94
C PRO A 61 -3.86 0.96 -12.18
N ARG A 62 -4.46 2.09 -12.58
CA ARG A 62 -4.01 2.84 -13.75
C ARG A 62 -3.84 4.30 -13.39
N GLY A 63 -2.78 4.92 -13.92
CA GLY A 63 -2.53 6.33 -13.76
C GLY A 63 -1.96 6.72 -12.41
N GLY A 64 -1.87 5.81 -11.47
CA GLY A 64 -1.22 6.08 -10.20
C GLY A 64 0.30 6.01 -10.37
N ARG A 65 0.98 7.08 -10.01
CA ARG A 65 2.45 7.14 -10.10
C ARG A 65 3.06 7.10 -8.73
N VAL A 66 4.21 6.42 -8.64
CA VAL A 66 5.06 6.51 -7.46
C VAL A 66 5.89 7.77 -7.64
N SER A 67 5.78 8.72 -6.70
CA SER A 67 6.52 9.96 -6.78
C SER A 67 8.01 9.71 -6.57
N GLU A 68 8.86 10.67 -6.96
CA GLU A 68 10.29 10.57 -6.71
C GLU A 68 10.59 10.44 -5.22
N HIS A 69 9.83 11.16 -4.39
CA HIS A 69 9.98 11.08 -2.94
C HIS A 69 9.66 9.67 -2.43
N GLN A 70 8.57 9.08 -2.93
CA GLN A 70 8.17 7.72 -2.54
C GLN A 70 9.20 6.70 -3.02
N SER A 71 9.70 6.84 -4.25
CA SER A 71 10.75 5.96 -4.76
C SER A 71 12.02 6.06 -3.92
N GLY A 72 12.39 7.28 -3.52
CA GLY A 72 13.56 7.50 -2.68
C GLY A 72 13.42 6.84 -1.31
N TYR A 73 12.25 6.97 -0.69
CA TYR A 73 11.98 6.29 0.57
C TYR A 73 12.02 4.78 0.41
N ALA A 74 11.38 4.25 -0.63
CA ALA A 74 11.35 2.82 -0.87
C ALA A 74 12.76 2.26 -1.02
N SER A 75 13.58 2.88 -1.86
CA SER A 75 14.96 2.43 -2.09
C SER A 75 15.78 2.44 -0.81
N HIS A 76 15.66 3.52 -0.03
CA HIS A 76 16.41 3.64 1.22
C HIS A 76 16.00 2.59 2.23
N TYR A 77 14.69 2.38 2.38
CA TYR A 77 14.17 1.42 3.35
C TYR A 77 14.51 -0.01 2.95
N GLU A 78 14.41 -0.32 1.65
CA GLU A 78 14.80 -1.64 1.17
C GLU A 78 16.29 -1.91 1.36
N ALA A 79 17.12 -0.89 1.18
CA ALA A 79 18.56 -1.01 1.44
C ALA A 79 18.85 -1.32 2.91
N LEU A 80 17.97 -0.89 3.81
CA LEU A 80 18.10 -1.19 5.24
C LEU A 80 17.46 -2.54 5.61
N GLY A 81 16.90 -3.25 4.64
CA GLY A 81 16.27 -4.54 4.87
C GLY A 81 14.80 -4.45 5.27
N VAL A 82 14.18 -3.29 5.14
CA VAL A 82 12.77 -3.10 5.49
C VAL A 82 11.91 -3.45 4.29
N PRO A 83 10.93 -4.35 4.45
CA PRO A 83 10.00 -4.67 3.36
C PRO A 83 9.15 -3.47 2.97
N VAL A 84 9.02 -3.24 1.67
CA VAL A 84 8.20 -2.17 1.11
C VAL A 84 7.30 -2.76 0.05
N ALA A 85 6.04 -2.37 0.01
CA ALA A 85 5.09 -2.83 -0.98
C ALA A 85 4.34 -1.66 -1.62
N ILE A 86 4.11 -1.76 -2.92
CA ILE A 86 3.24 -0.86 -3.65
C ILE A 86 2.06 -1.71 -4.10
N VAL A 87 0.87 -1.36 -3.65
CA VAL A 87 -0.34 -2.14 -3.87
C VAL A 87 -1.25 -1.40 -4.85
N ARG A 88 -1.51 -2.00 -6.01
CA ARG A 88 -2.36 -1.44 -7.06
C ARG A 88 -3.60 -2.27 -7.33
N ASN A 89 -3.59 -3.52 -6.89
CA ASN A 89 -4.64 -4.49 -7.23
C ASN A 89 -4.66 -5.62 -6.21
N ARG A 90 -5.58 -6.55 -6.40
CA ARG A 90 -5.74 -7.69 -5.48
C ARG A 90 -4.55 -8.63 -5.51
N GLU A 91 -3.94 -8.80 -6.67
CA GLU A 91 -2.76 -9.65 -6.82
C GLU A 91 -1.59 -9.11 -6.01
N ASP A 92 -1.46 -7.79 -5.93
CA ASP A 92 -0.43 -7.17 -5.09
C ASP A 92 -0.72 -7.42 -3.60
N ILE A 93 -1.99 -7.41 -3.19
CA ILE A 93 -2.37 -7.77 -1.83
C ILE A 93 -2.02 -9.22 -1.54
N ASP A 94 -2.33 -10.12 -2.47
CA ASP A 94 -1.98 -11.54 -2.34
C ASP A 94 -0.49 -11.70 -2.14
N ALA A 95 0.32 -11.02 -2.94
CA ALA A 95 1.77 -11.10 -2.85
C ALA A 95 2.28 -10.56 -1.50
N LEU A 96 1.72 -9.45 -1.03
CA LEU A 96 2.09 -8.86 0.24
C LEU A 96 1.79 -9.81 1.40
N LEU A 97 0.63 -10.46 1.38
CA LEU A 97 0.24 -11.36 2.46
C LEU A 97 1.08 -12.64 2.50
N LYS A 98 1.65 -13.02 1.37
CA LYS A 98 2.50 -14.22 1.27
C LYS A 98 3.97 -13.96 1.51
N SER A 99 4.36 -12.71 1.48
CA SER A 99 5.78 -12.34 1.58
C SER A 99 6.39 -12.61 2.94
#